data_57acc70240d5cb2ec8d466e80111d437
#
_entry.id   57acc70240d5cb2ec8d466e80111d437
#
_cell.length_a   1.000
_cell.length_b   1.000
_cell.length_c   1.000
_cell.angle_alpha   90.00
_cell.angle_beta   90.00
_cell.angle_gamma   90.00
#
_symmetry.space_group_name_H-M   'P 1'
#
loop_
_entity.id
_entity.type
_entity.pdbx_description
1 polymer ?
#
loop_
_entity_poly.entity_id
_entity_poly.type
_entity_poly.pdbx_seq_one_letter_code
_entity_poly.pdbx_strand_id
1 'polypeptide(L)'
;MKHTHQLLAITLAAASSLAFAHGDEDHAKKSGGSTHEDHASALGKPGDPKKVGRTVEITMSDAMRFTPASVSVKRNETVRFVLRNEGKLKHEMVLGTIKELKEHAALMLKFPEMEHSDPNQASV
;
A
#
# COMPACT_ATOMS: atom_id res chain seq x y z
N MET A 1 25.40 -47.31 66.16
CA MET A 1 25.03 -47.09 64.78
C MET A 1 25.61 -45.74 64.37
N LYS A 2 26.68 -45.75 63.62
CA LYS A 2 27.38 -44.52 63.20
C LYS A 2 27.15 -44.34 61.70
N HIS A 3 26.37 -43.33 61.31
CA HIS A 3 26.18 -42.98 59.92
C HIS A 3 27.30 -42.06 59.51
N THR A 4 28.13 -42.56 58.63
CA THR A 4 29.21 -41.79 58.01
C THR A 4 28.63 -41.00 56.81
N HIS A 5 28.61 -39.72 56.94
CA HIS A 5 28.25 -38.85 55.80
C HIS A 5 29.49 -38.62 54.93
N GLN A 6 29.45 -39.18 53.71
CA GLN A 6 30.45 -38.85 52.68
C GLN A 6 30.06 -37.55 52.05
N LEU A 7 30.88 -36.54 52.17
CA LEU A 7 30.80 -35.30 51.45
C LEU A 7 31.36 -35.50 50.03
N LEU A 8 30.51 -35.49 49.05
CA LEU A 8 30.91 -35.52 47.65
C LEU A 8 31.22 -34.08 47.24
N ALA A 9 32.50 -33.78 47.04
CA ALA A 9 32.89 -32.48 46.47
C ALA A 9 32.65 -32.49 44.96
N ILE A 10 31.67 -31.72 44.52
CA ILE A 10 31.42 -31.49 43.10
C ILE A 10 32.27 -30.31 42.67
N THR A 11 33.29 -30.57 41.89
CA THR A 11 34.05 -29.53 41.20
C THR A 11 33.22 -28.99 40.04
N LEU A 12 32.80 -27.74 40.18
CA LEU A 12 32.10 -27.02 39.15
C LEU A 12 33.09 -26.55 38.09
N ALA A 13 33.11 -27.23 36.96
CA ALA A 13 33.85 -26.76 35.80
C ALA A 13 33.14 -25.53 35.22
N ALA A 14 33.78 -24.38 35.28
CA ALA A 14 33.32 -23.18 34.64
C ALA A 14 33.40 -23.34 33.11
N ALA A 15 32.33 -23.67 32.49
CA ALA A 15 32.18 -23.56 31.03
C ALA A 15 32.04 -22.10 30.69
N SER A 16 33.06 -21.51 30.08
CA SER A 16 33.02 -20.18 29.50
C SER A 16 32.07 -20.21 28.32
N SER A 17 30.82 -19.82 28.54
CA SER A 17 29.88 -19.52 27.47
C SER A 17 30.35 -18.25 26.79
N LEU A 18 30.84 -18.40 25.56
CA LEU A 18 30.97 -17.30 24.63
C LEU A 18 29.57 -16.70 24.44
N ALA A 19 29.30 -15.57 25.07
CA ALA A 19 28.17 -14.73 24.76
C ALA A 19 28.41 -14.22 23.36
N PHE A 20 27.72 -14.80 22.39
CA PHE A 20 27.47 -14.11 21.16
C PHE A 20 26.60 -12.90 21.53
N ALA A 21 27.23 -11.74 21.58
CA ALA A 21 26.50 -10.49 21.52
C ALA A 21 25.72 -10.53 20.24
N HIS A 22 24.40 -10.81 20.34
CA HIS A 22 23.47 -10.37 19.35
C HIS A 22 23.61 -8.86 19.36
N GLY A 23 24.30 -8.35 18.34
CA GLY A 23 24.26 -6.95 18.05
C GLY A 23 22.79 -6.56 18.03
N ASP A 24 22.46 -5.53 18.78
CA ASP A 24 21.26 -4.77 18.59
C ASP A 24 21.26 -4.39 17.09
N GLU A 25 20.59 -5.23 16.31
CA GLU A 25 20.04 -4.73 15.07
C GLU A 25 19.00 -3.72 15.53
N ASP A 26 19.44 -2.47 15.58
CA ASP A 26 18.55 -1.35 15.45
C ASP A 26 17.60 -1.71 14.32
N HIS A 27 16.44 -2.24 14.72
CA HIS A 27 15.25 -2.09 13.93
C HIS A 27 14.99 -0.58 13.88
N ALA A 28 15.92 0.13 13.22
CA ALA A 28 15.54 1.35 12.57
C ALA A 28 14.26 0.96 11.88
N LYS A 29 13.15 1.41 12.45
CA LYS A 29 11.89 1.52 11.73
C LYS A 29 12.29 2.14 10.40
N LYS A 30 12.58 1.28 9.44
CA LYS A 30 12.42 1.61 8.06
C LYS A 30 10.96 2.00 8.02
N SER A 31 10.72 3.25 8.30
CA SER A 31 9.60 3.96 7.76
C SER A 31 9.60 3.45 6.33
N GLY A 32 8.70 2.50 6.07
CA GLY A 32 8.44 2.06 4.74
C GLY A 32 7.99 3.31 4.00
N GLY A 33 8.95 4.10 3.58
CA GLY A 33 8.79 4.90 2.42
C GLY A 33 8.45 3.86 1.38
N SER A 34 7.16 3.65 1.16
CA SER A 34 6.65 3.16 -0.09
C SER A 34 7.43 3.97 -1.10
N THR A 35 8.47 3.38 -1.65
CA THR A 35 9.01 3.82 -2.90
C THR A 35 7.86 3.58 -3.85
N HIS A 36 6.97 4.57 -3.93
CA HIS A 36 6.13 4.72 -5.08
C HIS A 36 7.14 4.84 -6.21
N GLU A 37 7.49 3.69 -6.79
CA GLU A 37 8.10 3.71 -8.09
C GLU A 37 7.14 4.59 -8.86
N ASP A 38 7.66 5.73 -9.35
CA ASP A 38 6.92 6.63 -10.20
C ASP A 38 6.53 5.83 -11.43
N HIS A 39 5.47 5.04 -11.30
CA HIS A 39 4.79 4.47 -12.44
C HIS A 39 4.15 5.65 -13.16
N ALA A 40 5.02 6.38 -13.86
CA ALA A 40 4.55 7.37 -14.81
C ALA A 40 3.76 6.59 -15.85
N SER A 41 2.48 6.40 -15.56
CA SER A 41 1.53 5.89 -16.54
C SER A 41 1.64 6.75 -17.79
N ALA A 42 1.44 6.15 -18.96
CA ALA A 42 1.35 6.90 -20.22
C ALA A 42 0.30 8.01 -20.15
N LEU A 43 -0.59 7.97 -19.16
CA LEU A 43 -1.59 9.01 -18.87
C LEU A 43 -1.07 10.16 -18.02
N GLY A 44 0.10 10.03 -17.40
CA GLY A 44 0.66 11.05 -16.53
C GLY A 44 1.07 10.53 -15.15
N LYS A 45 1.18 11.42 -14.20
CA LYS A 45 1.57 11.16 -12.82
C LYS A 45 0.73 12.01 -11.86
N PRO A 46 0.72 11.68 -10.56
CA PRO A 46 0.09 12.53 -9.56
C PRO A 46 0.58 13.97 -9.65
N GLY A 47 -0.35 14.91 -9.76
CA GLY A 47 -0.06 16.33 -9.91
C GLY A 47 0.15 17.02 -8.56
N ASP A 48 0.78 18.19 -8.60
CA ASP A 48 0.88 19.07 -7.43
C ASP A 48 -0.50 19.70 -7.12
N PRO A 49 -1.07 19.48 -5.92
CA PRO A 49 -2.35 20.07 -5.54
C PRO A 49 -2.39 21.59 -5.59
N LYS A 50 -1.24 22.23 -5.52
CA LYS A 50 -1.12 23.70 -5.61
C LYS A 50 -1.14 24.22 -7.04
N LYS A 51 -0.99 23.33 -8.03
CA LYS A 51 -0.92 23.66 -9.46
C LYS A 51 -2.14 23.18 -10.25
N VAL A 52 -3.25 22.93 -9.57
CA VAL A 52 -4.49 22.51 -10.24
C VAL A 52 -4.99 23.62 -11.15
N GLY A 53 -5.01 23.33 -12.44
CA GLY A 53 -5.54 24.24 -13.46
C GLY A 53 -7.06 24.12 -13.66
N ARG A 54 -7.61 22.93 -13.37
CA ARG A 54 -9.03 22.63 -13.55
C ARG A 54 -9.51 21.57 -12.57
N THR A 55 -10.74 21.72 -12.11
CA THR A 55 -11.45 20.69 -11.35
C THR A 55 -12.57 20.10 -12.20
N VAL A 56 -12.68 18.79 -12.21
CA VAL A 56 -13.73 18.05 -12.91
C VAL A 56 -14.48 17.21 -11.88
N GLU A 57 -15.77 17.40 -11.75
CA GLU A 57 -16.64 16.54 -10.96
C GLU A 57 -17.01 15.30 -11.77
N ILE A 58 -16.83 14.13 -11.17
CA ILE A 58 -17.20 12.85 -11.75
C ILE A 58 -18.25 12.21 -10.84
N THR A 59 -19.44 12.03 -11.36
CA THR A 59 -20.53 11.34 -10.67
C THR A 59 -20.54 9.87 -11.08
N MET A 60 -20.73 9.00 -10.09
CA MET A 60 -20.88 7.55 -10.26
C MET A 60 -22.23 7.12 -9.73
N SER A 61 -22.83 6.12 -10.36
CA SER A 61 -24.13 5.57 -9.96
C SER A 61 -24.13 4.05 -10.03
N ASP A 62 -25.15 3.42 -9.41
CA ASP A 62 -25.32 1.97 -9.42
C ASP A 62 -25.60 1.39 -10.82
N ALA A 63 -25.79 2.23 -11.82
CA ALA A 63 -25.80 1.85 -13.24
C ALA A 63 -24.39 1.55 -13.79
N MET A 64 -23.34 1.59 -12.94
CA MET A 64 -21.92 1.38 -13.30
C MET A 64 -21.46 2.32 -14.41
N ARG A 65 -21.78 3.59 -14.27
CA ARG A 65 -21.48 4.64 -15.24
C ARG A 65 -20.86 5.85 -14.58
N PHE A 66 -19.94 6.45 -15.31
CA PHE A 66 -19.38 7.78 -14.98
C PHE A 66 -20.13 8.87 -15.74
N THR A 67 -20.34 9.99 -15.06
CA THR A 67 -20.85 11.22 -15.67
C THR A 67 -19.92 12.38 -15.31
N PRO A 68 -19.30 13.05 -16.28
CA PRO A 68 -19.37 12.81 -17.73
C PRO A 68 -18.70 11.50 -18.15
N ALA A 69 -19.14 10.90 -19.25
CA ALA A 69 -18.61 9.65 -19.77
C ALA A 69 -17.21 9.79 -20.40
N SER A 70 -16.78 11.01 -20.70
CA SER A 70 -15.46 11.32 -21.21
C SER A 70 -14.99 12.69 -20.73
N VAL A 71 -13.69 12.81 -20.51
CA VAL A 71 -13.02 14.05 -20.13
C VAL A 71 -11.79 14.22 -21.01
N SER A 72 -11.74 15.33 -21.74
CA SER A 72 -10.54 15.71 -22.50
C SER A 72 -9.59 16.51 -21.60
N VAL A 73 -8.32 16.15 -21.61
CA VAL A 73 -7.27 16.86 -20.89
C VAL A 73 -6.17 17.30 -21.84
N LYS A 74 -5.51 18.40 -21.51
CA LYS A 74 -4.37 18.90 -22.27
C LYS A 74 -3.07 18.31 -21.73
N ARG A 75 -2.06 18.17 -22.57
CA ARG A 75 -0.73 17.78 -22.12
C ARG A 75 -0.22 18.78 -21.06
N ASN A 76 0.34 18.25 -19.98
CA ASN A 76 0.85 19.03 -18.83
C ASN A 76 -0.22 19.79 -18.04
N GLU A 77 -1.50 19.49 -18.25
CA GLU A 77 -2.58 20.01 -17.43
C GLU A 77 -2.64 19.24 -16.10
N THR A 78 -2.68 19.96 -14.98
CA THR A 78 -2.98 19.34 -13.68
C THR A 78 -4.48 19.47 -13.42
N VAL A 79 -5.16 18.34 -13.42
CA VAL A 79 -6.61 18.24 -13.22
C VAL A 79 -6.89 17.61 -11.86
N ARG A 80 -7.82 18.22 -11.11
CA ARG A 80 -8.39 17.62 -9.90
C ARG A 80 -9.71 16.94 -10.28
N PHE A 81 -9.82 15.66 -10.02
CA PHE A 81 -11.09 14.95 -10.07
C PHE A 81 -11.75 14.97 -8.69
N VAL A 82 -13.01 15.35 -8.66
CA VAL A 82 -13.86 15.27 -7.46
C VAL A 82 -14.90 14.21 -7.72
N LEU A 83 -14.84 13.14 -6.94
CA LEU A 83 -15.71 11.98 -7.12
C LEU A 83 -16.97 12.14 -6.26
N ARG A 84 -18.12 11.85 -6.83
CA ARG A 84 -19.41 11.82 -6.15
C ARG A 84 -20.09 10.48 -6.41
N ASN A 85 -20.41 9.77 -5.35
CA ASN A 85 -21.22 8.57 -5.44
C ASN A 85 -22.70 8.92 -5.23
N GLU A 86 -23.53 8.77 -6.25
CA GLU A 86 -24.98 8.95 -6.19
C GLU A 86 -25.73 7.62 -6.06
N GLY A 87 -24.98 6.50 -5.99
CA GLY A 87 -25.52 5.17 -5.77
C GLY A 87 -25.48 4.75 -4.30
N LYS A 88 -25.77 3.47 -4.07
CA LYS A 88 -25.73 2.82 -2.76
C LYS A 88 -24.53 1.87 -2.63
N LEU A 89 -23.97 1.46 -3.76
CA LEU A 89 -22.81 0.58 -3.82
C LEU A 89 -21.52 1.40 -3.72
N LYS A 90 -20.47 0.80 -3.18
CA LYS A 90 -19.12 1.39 -3.25
C LYS A 90 -18.68 1.39 -4.72
N HIS A 91 -18.21 2.54 -5.18
CA HIS A 91 -17.68 2.71 -6.52
C HIS A 91 -16.21 3.08 -6.49
N GLU A 92 -15.51 2.71 -7.53
CA GLU A 92 -14.10 2.98 -7.69
C GLU A 92 -13.83 3.61 -9.06
N MET A 93 -12.97 4.61 -9.07
CA MET A 93 -12.43 5.20 -10.29
C MET A 93 -10.95 4.87 -10.38
N VAL A 94 -10.55 4.23 -11.47
CA VAL A 94 -9.16 3.90 -11.77
C VAL A 94 -8.74 4.61 -13.06
N LEU A 95 -7.60 5.27 -13.02
CA LEU A 95 -6.98 5.91 -14.17
C LEU A 95 -5.87 5.01 -14.70
N GLY A 96 -5.89 4.70 -15.98
CA GLY A 96 -4.89 3.85 -16.60
C GLY A 96 -5.06 3.77 -18.11
N THR A 97 -4.06 3.27 -18.79
CA THR A 97 -4.17 2.86 -20.18
C THR A 97 -5.14 1.68 -20.30
N ILE A 98 -5.64 1.41 -21.48
CA ILE A 98 -6.53 0.26 -21.74
C ILE A 98 -5.88 -1.06 -21.26
N LYS A 99 -4.56 -1.18 -21.40
CA LYS A 99 -3.81 -2.36 -20.93
C LYS A 99 -3.86 -2.45 -19.39
N GLU A 100 -3.48 -1.38 -18.71
CA GLU A 100 -3.47 -1.30 -17.24
C GLU A 100 -4.87 -1.55 -16.66
N LEU A 101 -5.91 -0.96 -17.24
CA LEU A 101 -7.28 -1.17 -16.81
C LEU A 101 -7.76 -2.61 -16.99
N LYS A 102 -7.33 -3.30 -18.07
CA LYS A 102 -7.63 -4.73 -18.26
C LYS A 102 -6.90 -5.61 -17.23
N GLU A 103 -5.65 -5.29 -16.92
CA GLU A 103 -4.87 -6.01 -15.91
C GLU A 103 -5.49 -5.82 -14.52
N HIS A 104 -5.86 -4.59 -14.18
CA HIS A 104 -6.59 -4.28 -12.96
C HIS A 104 -7.92 -5.06 -12.86
N ALA A 105 -8.74 -5.03 -13.90
CA ALA A 105 -10.00 -5.77 -13.93
C ALA A 105 -9.80 -7.28 -13.74
N ALA A 106 -8.77 -7.86 -14.38
CA ALA A 106 -8.43 -9.28 -14.21
C ALA A 106 -7.98 -9.62 -12.78
N LEU A 107 -7.28 -8.70 -12.13
CA LEU A 107 -6.88 -8.82 -10.73
C LEU A 107 -8.09 -8.80 -9.80
N MET A 108 -9.00 -7.85 -9.99
CA MET A 108 -10.23 -7.71 -9.20
C MET A 108 -11.19 -8.90 -9.36
N LEU A 109 -11.21 -9.54 -10.52
CA LEU A 109 -11.96 -10.80 -10.70
C LEU A 109 -11.40 -11.96 -9.86
N LYS A 110 -10.09 -11.97 -9.62
CA LYS A 110 -9.45 -13.01 -8.80
C LYS A 110 -9.55 -12.72 -7.30
N PHE A 111 -9.51 -11.46 -6.94
CA PHE A 111 -9.44 -10.99 -5.56
C PHE A 111 -10.42 -9.83 -5.33
N PRO A 112 -11.74 -10.08 -5.37
CA PRO A 112 -12.75 -9.02 -5.31
C PRO A 112 -12.75 -8.24 -3.99
N GLU A 113 -12.26 -8.84 -2.90
CA GLU A 113 -12.20 -8.23 -1.58
C GLU A 113 -10.84 -7.55 -1.30
N MET A 114 -9.93 -7.53 -2.27
CA MET A 114 -8.62 -6.94 -2.06
C MET A 114 -8.73 -5.43 -2.01
N GLU A 115 -8.42 -4.87 -0.84
CA GLU A 115 -8.22 -3.43 -0.72
C GLU A 115 -6.77 -3.10 -1.10
N HIS A 116 -6.63 -2.15 -1.99
CA HIS A 116 -5.34 -1.63 -2.40
C HIS A 116 -5.41 -0.11 -2.51
N SER A 117 -4.30 0.52 -2.25
CA SER A 117 -4.15 1.96 -2.37
C SER A 117 -3.15 2.24 -3.48
N ASP A 118 -3.63 2.77 -4.57
CA ASP A 118 -2.82 3.17 -5.72
C ASP A 118 -3.03 4.67 -5.97
N PRO A 119 -1.97 5.44 -6.28
CA PRO A 119 -2.11 6.87 -6.57
C PRO A 119 -3.02 7.18 -7.77
N ASN A 120 -3.30 6.20 -8.62
CA ASN A 120 -4.18 6.32 -9.78
C ASN A 120 -5.62 5.84 -9.51
N GLN A 121 -5.97 5.63 -8.25
CA GLN A 121 -7.23 5.03 -7.85
C GLN A 121 -7.88 5.80 -6.70
N ALA A 122 -9.19 5.91 -6.74
CA ALA A 122 -9.98 6.45 -5.64
C ALA A 122 -11.34 5.74 -5.52
N SER A 123 -11.72 5.42 -4.30
CA SER A 123 -13.00 4.79 -3.97
C SER A 123 -13.90 5.74 -3.18
N VAL A 124 -15.21 5.69 -3.42
CA VAL A 124 -16.24 6.50 -2.75
C VAL A 124 -17.49 5.67 -2.47
#